data_738a96342d4121f06ac4dfe881a983fe
#
_entry.id   738a96342d4121f06ac4dfe881a983fe
#
_cell.length_a   1.000
_cell.length_b   1.000
_cell.length_c   1.000
_cell.angle_alpha   90.00
_cell.angle_beta   90.00
_cell.angle_gamma   90.00
#
_symmetry.space_group_name_H-M   'P 1'
#
loop_
_entity.id
_entity.type
_entity.pdbx_description
1 polymer ?
#
loop_
_entity_poly.entity_id
_entity_poly.type
_entity_poly.pdbx_seq_one_letter_code
_entity_poly.pdbx_strand_id
1 'polypeptide(L)'
;MSEVNLLRALPISKRNVLVRATAKTPEHVRIAREFGRLYFDGPREYGYGGYQYDGRWIPVAHDIIAHFGLSRGDRVLDIGCAKGFLVKDLVNLGINAIGIDISEYAVPIGALETKNRLLIGTADQLPFPDRSFDAVLSINTAHNLSYWRCLAALREMERLAPGKGFIQVDSYHTEAEKVLCESWILTALHHDFPDGWIKLFDKAGHTGDWNWTII
;
A
#
# COMPACT_ATOMS: atom_id res chain seq x y z
N MET A 1 -3.77 18.48 2.42
CA MET A 1 -3.15 17.69 1.34
C MET A 1 -1.70 18.10 1.21
N SER A 2 -0.76 17.24 1.59
CA SER A 2 0.68 17.53 1.57
C SER A 2 1.50 16.24 1.35
N GLU A 3 2.74 16.41 0.89
CA GLU A 3 3.69 15.32 0.84
C GLU A 3 4.27 15.07 2.24
N VAL A 4 4.09 13.85 2.77
CA VAL A 4 4.52 13.47 4.12
C VAL A 4 5.10 12.06 4.10
N ASN A 5 6.33 11.89 4.58
CA ASN A 5 6.95 10.56 4.67
C ASN A 5 6.61 9.88 6.01
N LEU A 6 5.51 9.14 6.06
CA LEU A 6 5.13 8.32 7.22
C LEU A 6 5.91 6.99 7.30
N LEU A 7 6.69 6.66 6.28
CA LEU A 7 7.47 5.41 6.19
C LEU A 7 8.96 5.61 6.40
N ARG A 8 9.37 6.80 6.86
CA ARG A 8 10.78 7.18 7.11
C ARG A 8 11.52 6.22 8.06
N ALA A 9 10.78 5.55 8.94
CA ALA A 9 11.34 4.60 9.91
C ALA A 9 11.54 3.19 9.34
N LEU A 10 11.05 2.90 8.12
CA LEU A 10 11.31 1.61 7.49
C LEU A 10 12.79 1.49 7.12
N PRO A 11 13.37 0.30 7.28
CA PRO A 11 14.74 0.06 6.83
C PRO A 11 14.90 0.38 5.34
N ILE A 12 15.97 1.10 5.00
CA ILE A 12 16.31 1.35 3.60
C ILE A 12 16.53 -0.01 2.93
N SER A 13 15.67 -0.31 1.97
CA SER A 13 15.75 -1.57 1.24
C SER A 13 17.04 -1.60 0.41
N LYS A 14 17.90 -2.58 0.65
CA LYS A 14 19.06 -2.88 -0.22
C LYS A 14 18.54 -3.54 -1.52
N ARG A 15 17.77 -2.79 -2.30
CA ARG A 15 17.22 -3.27 -3.57
C ARG A 15 18.34 -3.35 -4.59
N ASN A 16 18.63 -4.52 -5.11
CA ASN A 16 19.46 -4.63 -6.30
C ASN A 16 18.56 -4.51 -7.55
N VAL A 17 18.26 -3.26 -7.89
CA VAL A 17 17.33 -2.93 -8.99
C VAL A 17 17.83 -3.48 -10.32
N LEU A 18 19.13 -3.36 -10.59
CA LEU A 18 19.74 -3.82 -11.83
C LEU A 18 19.64 -5.34 -12.01
N VAL A 19 19.89 -6.11 -10.96
CA VAL A 19 19.76 -7.58 -11.03
C VAL A 19 18.33 -8.00 -11.34
N ARG A 20 17.33 -7.39 -10.73
CA ARG A 20 15.94 -7.69 -11.07
C ARG A 20 15.60 -7.21 -12.49
N ALA A 21 16.01 -6.01 -12.87
CA ALA A 21 15.73 -5.45 -14.18
C ALA A 21 16.24 -6.35 -15.33
N THR A 22 17.44 -6.94 -15.18
CA THR A 22 18.01 -7.85 -16.18
C THR A 22 17.38 -9.25 -16.18
N ALA A 23 16.89 -9.72 -15.02
CA ALA A 23 16.30 -11.06 -14.87
C ALA A 23 14.78 -11.10 -15.08
N LYS A 24 14.09 -9.93 -15.12
CA LYS A 24 12.64 -9.85 -15.23
C LYS A 24 12.13 -10.46 -16.54
N THR A 25 11.15 -11.33 -16.44
CA THR A 25 10.46 -11.95 -17.57
C THR A 25 8.95 -11.68 -17.50
N PRO A 26 8.21 -11.84 -18.62
CA PRO A 26 6.74 -11.76 -18.60
C PRO A 26 6.11 -12.76 -17.62
N GLU A 27 6.73 -13.92 -17.41
CA GLU A 27 6.27 -14.94 -16.46
C GLU A 27 6.40 -14.45 -15.01
N HIS A 28 7.51 -13.78 -14.65
CA HIS A 28 7.66 -13.16 -13.32
C HIS A 28 6.55 -12.14 -13.04
N VAL A 29 6.22 -11.31 -14.04
CA VAL A 29 5.13 -10.32 -13.94
C VAL A 29 3.78 -11.00 -13.79
N ARG A 30 3.50 -12.04 -14.59
CA ARG A 30 2.24 -12.80 -14.51
C ARG A 30 2.04 -13.39 -13.10
N ILE A 31 3.05 -14.11 -12.59
CA ILE A 31 3.01 -14.71 -11.26
C ILE A 31 2.87 -13.67 -10.15
N ALA A 32 3.63 -12.58 -10.24
CA ALA A 32 3.56 -11.50 -9.24
C ALA A 32 2.16 -10.89 -9.13
N ARG A 33 1.48 -10.69 -10.28
CA ARG A 33 0.13 -10.11 -10.36
C ARG A 33 -0.98 -11.02 -9.89
N GLU A 34 -0.71 -12.30 -9.63
CA GLU A 34 -1.65 -13.19 -8.96
C GLU A 34 -1.77 -12.88 -7.45
N PHE A 35 -0.81 -12.15 -6.86
CA PHE A 35 -0.72 -11.87 -5.43
C PHE A 35 -0.88 -13.12 -4.56
N GLY A 36 -0.42 -14.27 -5.11
CA GLY A 36 -0.50 -15.58 -4.47
C GLY A 36 0.73 -15.90 -3.62
N ARG A 37 0.86 -17.18 -3.23
CA ARG A 37 1.97 -17.68 -2.41
C ARG A 37 3.35 -17.33 -2.98
N LEU A 38 3.54 -17.46 -4.30
CA LEU A 38 4.83 -17.19 -4.91
C LEU A 38 5.22 -15.71 -4.80
N TYR A 39 4.27 -14.79 -4.85
CA TYR A 39 4.52 -13.38 -4.67
C TYR A 39 4.98 -13.05 -3.25
N PHE A 40 4.33 -13.58 -2.22
CA PHE A 40 4.66 -13.27 -0.82
C PHE A 40 5.83 -14.10 -0.30
N ASP A 41 5.77 -15.41 -0.43
CA ASP A 41 6.67 -16.36 0.24
C ASP A 41 7.51 -17.22 -0.71
N GLY A 42 7.41 -16.97 -2.01
CA GLY A 42 8.23 -17.61 -3.05
C GLY A 42 9.59 -16.91 -3.23
N PRO A 43 10.34 -17.34 -4.24
CA PRO A 43 11.61 -16.71 -4.62
C PRO A 43 11.50 -15.22 -4.90
N ARG A 44 12.58 -14.48 -4.67
CA ARG A 44 12.62 -13.00 -4.77
C ARG A 44 12.28 -12.45 -6.15
N GLU A 45 12.46 -13.23 -7.19
CA GLU A 45 12.11 -12.88 -8.57
C GLU A 45 10.60 -12.66 -8.78
N TYR A 46 9.76 -13.34 -8.00
CA TYR A 46 8.30 -13.23 -8.09
C TYR A 46 7.71 -12.13 -7.19
N GLY A 47 8.45 -11.63 -6.21
CA GLY A 47 7.90 -10.63 -5.31
C GLY A 47 8.76 -10.31 -4.09
N TYR A 48 8.22 -10.57 -2.90
CA TYR A 48 8.89 -10.22 -1.63
C TYR A 48 10.09 -11.11 -1.28
N GLY A 49 10.13 -12.36 -1.72
CA GLY A 49 11.19 -13.30 -1.32
C GLY A 49 11.07 -13.75 0.14
N GLY A 50 9.84 -13.89 0.63
CA GLY A 50 9.49 -14.17 2.02
C GLY A 50 8.98 -12.91 2.73
N TYR A 51 7.67 -12.82 2.93
CA TYR A 51 7.04 -11.70 3.64
C TYR A 51 6.73 -12.12 5.08
N GLN A 52 7.70 -11.87 5.97
CA GLN A 52 7.64 -12.26 7.37
C GLN A 52 7.58 -11.04 8.29
N TYR A 53 6.90 -11.19 9.43
CA TYR A 53 6.85 -10.15 10.45
C TYR A 53 8.20 -10.01 11.16
N ASP A 54 8.71 -8.81 11.26
CA ASP A 54 9.98 -8.48 11.92
C ASP A 54 9.91 -7.21 12.77
N GLY A 55 8.70 -6.67 13.02
CA GLY A 55 8.48 -5.49 13.85
C GLY A 55 8.77 -4.15 13.14
N ARG A 56 9.13 -4.16 11.86
CA ARG A 56 9.47 -2.90 11.13
C ARG A 56 8.31 -1.92 11.02
N TRP A 57 7.07 -2.38 11.16
CA TRP A 57 5.87 -1.56 11.09
C TRP A 57 5.52 -0.85 12.40
N ILE A 58 6.11 -1.26 13.55
CA ILE A 58 5.86 -0.61 14.85
C ILE A 58 6.13 0.90 14.81
N PRO A 59 7.33 1.38 14.41
CA PRO A 59 7.58 2.81 14.35
C PRO A 59 6.71 3.53 13.30
N VAL A 60 6.35 2.88 12.20
CA VAL A 60 5.42 3.43 11.20
C VAL A 60 4.02 3.60 11.80
N ALA A 61 3.53 2.63 12.57
CA ALA A 61 2.25 2.73 13.28
C ALA A 61 2.23 3.92 14.25
N HIS A 62 3.32 4.18 14.97
CA HIS A 62 3.46 5.36 15.81
C HIS A 62 3.43 6.67 15.01
N ASP A 63 4.15 6.74 13.88
CA ASP A 63 4.13 7.92 13.00
C ASP A 63 2.72 8.19 12.43
N ILE A 64 1.98 7.13 12.03
CA ILE A 64 0.59 7.23 11.57
C ILE A 64 -0.33 7.76 12.68
N ILE A 65 -0.26 7.18 13.89
CA ILE A 65 -1.06 7.62 15.04
C ILE A 65 -0.80 9.09 15.35
N ALA A 66 0.46 9.50 15.40
CA ALA A 66 0.84 10.88 15.68
C ALA A 66 0.37 11.84 14.57
N HIS A 67 0.53 11.46 13.30
CA HIS A 67 0.18 12.29 12.15
C HIS A 67 -1.32 12.59 12.07
N PHE A 68 -2.17 11.58 12.24
CA PHE A 68 -3.62 11.74 12.20
C PHE A 68 -4.24 12.15 13.53
N GLY A 69 -3.44 12.21 14.61
CA GLY A 69 -3.93 12.52 15.96
C GLY A 69 -4.87 11.44 16.51
N LEU A 70 -4.59 10.16 16.20
CA LEU A 70 -5.47 9.06 16.56
C LEU A 70 -5.40 8.73 18.06
N SER A 71 -6.55 8.41 18.60
CA SER A 71 -6.74 7.95 19.96
C SER A 71 -7.08 6.47 20.01
N ARG A 72 -6.99 5.88 21.22
CA ARG A 72 -7.37 4.49 21.44
C ARG A 72 -8.83 4.24 21.04
N GLY A 73 -9.06 3.24 20.18
CA GLY A 73 -10.37 2.89 19.67
C GLY A 73 -10.73 3.51 18.32
N ASP A 74 -9.99 4.54 17.86
CA ASP A 74 -10.19 5.12 16.54
C ASP A 74 -10.04 4.08 15.44
N ARG A 75 -10.80 4.22 14.38
CA ARG A 75 -10.91 3.26 13.28
C ARG A 75 -9.96 3.59 12.14
N VAL A 76 -9.10 2.65 11.78
CA VAL A 76 -8.16 2.79 10.66
C VAL A 76 -8.36 1.65 9.67
N LEU A 77 -8.40 1.98 8.37
CA LEU A 77 -8.40 1.00 7.29
C LEU A 77 -7.04 1.00 6.60
N ASP A 78 -6.45 -0.20 6.45
CA ASP A 78 -5.25 -0.44 5.66
C ASP A 78 -5.63 -1.17 4.35
N ILE A 79 -5.56 -0.46 3.23
CA ILE A 79 -5.90 -0.97 1.89
C ILE A 79 -4.64 -1.58 1.26
N GLY A 80 -4.71 -2.87 0.90
CA GLY A 80 -3.56 -3.66 0.46
C GLY A 80 -2.72 -4.13 1.64
N CYS A 81 -3.38 -4.56 2.69
CA CYS A 81 -2.77 -4.93 3.97
C CYS A 81 -1.90 -6.18 3.93
N ALA A 82 -1.90 -6.97 2.86
CA ALA A 82 -1.19 -8.23 2.74
C ALA A 82 -1.50 -9.18 3.92
N LYS A 83 -0.49 -9.61 4.67
CA LYS A 83 -0.62 -10.45 5.88
C LYS A 83 -1.02 -9.63 7.14
N GLY A 84 -1.36 -8.35 7.00
CA GLY A 84 -1.85 -7.51 8.09
C GLY A 84 -0.82 -7.10 9.14
N PHE A 85 0.46 -6.98 8.79
CA PHE A 85 1.50 -6.66 9.77
C PHE A 85 1.37 -5.24 10.35
N LEU A 86 1.02 -4.24 9.51
CA LEU A 86 0.71 -2.90 9.99
C LEU A 86 -0.59 -2.90 10.82
N VAL A 87 -1.62 -3.62 10.38
CA VAL A 87 -2.87 -3.78 11.13
C VAL A 87 -2.62 -4.36 12.52
N LYS A 88 -1.76 -5.41 12.62
CA LYS A 88 -1.33 -5.99 13.90
C LYS A 88 -0.72 -4.94 14.83
N ASP A 89 0.23 -4.15 14.33
CA ASP A 89 0.93 -3.18 15.15
C ASP A 89 0.03 -2.03 15.59
N LEU A 90 -0.87 -1.54 14.72
CA LEU A 90 -1.91 -0.58 15.08
C LEU A 90 -2.86 -1.13 16.17
N VAL A 91 -3.29 -2.39 16.06
CA VAL A 91 -4.14 -3.06 17.05
C VAL A 91 -3.43 -3.16 18.39
N ASN A 92 -2.16 -3.54 18.41
CA ASN A 92 -1.35 -3.62 19.63
C ASN A 92 -1.19 -2.25 20.33
N LEU A 93 -1.24 -1.16 19.56
CA LEU A 93 -1.23 0.22 20.07
C LEU A 93 -2.63 0.73 20.46
N GLY A 94 -3.65 -0.10 20.36
CA GLY A 94 -5.01 0.20 20.81
C GLY A 94 -5.92 0.82 19.73
N ILE A 95 -5.46 0.88 18.48
CA ILE A 95 -6.27 1.36 17.35
C ILE A 95 -7.20 0.24 16.87
N ASN A 96 -8.42 0.58 16.49
CA ASN A 96 -9.36 -0.36 15.89
C ASN A 96 -9.10 -0.50 14.39
N ALA A 97 -7.95 -1.09 14.05
CA ALA A 97 -7.52 -1.24 12.67
C ALA A 97 -8.16 -2.46 11.98
N ILE A 98 -8.48 -2.30 10.70
CA ILE A 98 -8.99 -3.33 9.77
C ILE A 98 -8.11 -3.27 8.53
N GLY A 99 -7.84 -4.43 7.91
CA GLY A 99 -7.13 -4.54 6.65
C GLY A 99 -8.03 -5.12 5.55
N ILE A 100 -7.82 -4.69 4.32
CA ILE A 100 -8.41 -5.30 3.13
C ILE A 100 -7.33 -5.55 2.08
N ASP A 101 -7.32 -6.73 1.47
CA ASP A 101 -6.38 -7.10 0.42
C ASP A 101 -7.06 -8.03 -0.59
N ILE A 102 -6.61 -7.99 -1.84
CA ILE A 102 -7.11 -8.89 -2.90
C ILE A 102 -6.59 -10.32 -2.75
N SER A 103 -5.54 -10.53 -1.99
CA SER A 103 -4.84 -11.81 -1.88
C SER A 103 -5.61 -12.84 -1.06
N GLU A 104 -6.17 -13.82 -1.73
CA GLU A 104 -6.76 -15.01 -1.09
C GLU A 104 -5.70 -15.88 -0.35
N TYR A 105 -4.41 -15.65 -0.62
CA TYR A 105 -3.33 -16.30 0.08
C TYR A 105 -2.91 -15.56 1.35
N ALA A 106 -2.66 -14.25 1.26
CA ALA A 106 -2.06 -13.49 2.35
C ALA A 106 -3.04 -13.25 3.52
N VAL A 107 -4.30 -12.93 3.22
CA VAL A 107 -5.33 -12.61 4.20
C VAL A 107 -5.58 -13.78 5.18
N PRO A 108 -5.81 -15.03 4.75
CA PRO A 108 -6.08 -16.14 5.68
C PRO A 108 -4.91 -16.53 6.59
N ILE A 109 -3.67 -16.22 6.15
CA ILE A 109 -2.45 -16.53 6.92
C ILE A 109 -1.91 -15.33 7.68
N GLY A 110 -2.72 -14.30 7.85
CA GLY A 110 -2.39 -13.12 8.64
C GLY A 110 -2.03 -13.42 10.09
N ALA A 111 -1.44 -12.46 10.78
CA ALA A 111 -1.05 -12.60 12.18
C ALA A 111 -2.28 -12.92 13.06
N LEU A 112 -2.06 -13.69 14.14
CA LEU A 112 -3.15 -14.11 15.03
C LEU A 112 -3.91 -12.92 15.64
N GLU A 113 -3.20 -11.81 15.91
CA GLU A 113 -3.76 -10.57 16.46
C GLU A 113 -4.71 -9.86 15.49
N THR A 114 -4.62 -10.20 14.19
CA THR A 114 -5.49 -9.66 13.13
C THR A 114 -6.68 -10.58 12.81
N LYS A 115 -6.89 -11.64 13.59
CA LYS A 115 -8.02 -12.56 13.38
C LYS A 115 -9.34 -11.80 13.32
N ASN A 116 -10.13 -12.04 12.28
CA ASN A 116 -11.39 -11.34 11.97
C ASN A 116 -11.26 -9.82 11.69
N ARG A 117 -10.04 -9.33 11.41
CA ARG A 117 -9.77 -7.94 11.07
C ARG A 117 -9.27 -7.78 9.63
N LEU A 118 -8.96 -8.87 8.95
CA LEU A 118 -8.53 -8.85 7.56
C LEU A 118 -9.66 -9.36 6.67
N LEU A 119 -9.91 -8.66 5.58
CA LEU A 119 -10.95 -8.96 4.60
C LEU A 119 -10.32 -9.18 3.22
N ILE A 120 -10.89 -10.10 2.45
CA ILE A 120 -10.57 -10.22 1.03
C ILE A 120 -11.46 -9.26 0.26
N GLY A 121 -10.85 -8.40 -0.56
CA GLY A 121 -11.59 -7.43 -1.37
C GLY A 121 -10.68 -6.52 -2.18
N THR A 122 -11.30 -5.68 -3.00
CA THR A 122 -10.59 -4.77 -3.90
C THR A 122 -10.62 -3.33 -3.38
N ALA A 123 -9.58 -2.56 -3.67
CA ALA A 123 -9.44 -1.18 -3.20
C ALA A 123 -10.43 -0.20 -3.85
N ASP A 124 -10.92 -0.51 -5.02
CA ASP A 124 -11.81 0.34 -5.82
C ASP A 124 -13.31 0.12 -5.55
N GLN A 125 -13.64 -0.78 -4.62
CA GLN A 125 -15.00 -1.03 -4.16
C GLN A 125 -14.96 -1.53 -2.71
N LEU A 126 -15.05 -0.62 -1.76
CA LEU A 126 -14.88 -0.92 -0.34
C LEU A 126 -16.25 -1.12 0.36
N PRO A 127 -16.45 -2.24 1.10
CA PRO A 127 -17.74 -2.62 1.67
C PRO A 127 -18.02 -1.91 3.00
N PHE A 128 -17.73 -0.61 3.09
CA PHE A 128 -17.92 0.16 4.31
C PHE A 128 -18.78 1.40 4.05
N PRO A 129 -19.56 1.86 5.05
CA PRO A 129 -20.32 3.10 4.96
C PRO A 129 -19.43 4.33 4.80
N ASP A 130 -19.97 5.42 4.28
CA ASP A 130 -19.29 6.70 4.20
C ASP A 130 -18.84 7.17 5.59
N ARG A 131 -17.69 7.84 5.64
CA ARG A 131 -17.12 8.44 6.87
C ARG A 131 -17.04 7.45 8.03
N SER A 132 -16.70 6.20 7.74
CA SER A 132 -16.66 5.13 8.74
C SER A 132 -15.28 4.89 9.35
N PHE A 133 -14.26 5.66 8.95
CA PHE A 133 -12.90 5.58 9.47
C PHE A 133 -12.36 6.96 9.86
N ASP A 134 -11.46 6.97 10.83
CA ASP A 134 -10.72 8.15 11.29
C ASP A 134 -9.45 8.37 10.47
N ALA A 135 -8.94 7.31 9.83
CA ALA A 135 -7.91 7.38 8.79
C ALA A 135 -7.99 6.19 7.83
N VAL A 136 -7.58 6.40 6.57
CA VAL A 136 -7.47 5.35 5.54
C VAL A 136 -6.09 5.40 4.91
N LEU A 137 -5.43 4.25 4.85
CA LEU A 137 -4.08 4.07 4.36
C LEU A 137 -4.07 3.25 3.08
N SER A 138 -3.22 3.60 2.12
CA SER A 138 -2.91 2.79 0.93
C SER A 138 -1.41 2.88 0.65
N ILE A 139 -0.66 1.90 1.14
CA ILE A 139 0.81 1.90 1.08
C ILE A 139 1.27 0.93 -0.01
N ASN A 140 1.83 1.47 -1.09
CA ASN A 140 2.33 0.71 -2.24
C ASN A 140 1.27 -0.25 -2.84
N THR A 141 0.01 0.17 -2.89
CA THR A 141 -1.12 -0.66 -3.32
C THR A 141 -1.85 -0.06 -4.52
N ALA A 142 -2.27 1.19 -4.46
CA ALA A 142 -3.13 1.79 -5.48
C ALA A 142 -2.49 1.81 -6.88
N HIS A 143 -1.18 1.90 -7.00
CA HIS A 143 -0.46 1.82 -8.28
C HIS A 143 -0.56 0.45 -8.96
N ASN A 144 -0.96 -0.62 -8.23
CA ASN A 144 -1.21 -1.94 -8.81
C ASN A 144 -2.54 -2.01 -9.56
N LEU A 145 -3.37 -1.00 -9.47
CA LEU A 145 -4.63 -0.87 -10.20
C LEU A 145 -4.41 -0.16 -11.55
N SER A 146 -5.27 -0.45 -12.52
CA SER A 146 -5.32 0.37 -13.73
C SER A 146 -5.77 1.79 -13.41
N TYR A 147 -5.48 2.76 -14.30
CA TYR A 147 -5.82 4.18 -14.10
C TYR A 147 -7.23 4.41 -13.54
N TRP A 148 -8.26 3.83 -14.18
CA TRP A 148 -9.65 4.04 -13.77
C TRP A 148 -9.99 3.40 -12.43
N ARG A 149 -9.40 2.25 -12.13
CA ARG A 149 -9.58 1.58 -10.84
C ARG A 149 -8.81 2.30 -9.74
N CYS A 150 -7.62 2.85 -10.05
CA CYS A 150 -6.87 3.71 -9.13
C CYS A 150 -7.66 4.97 -8.78
N LEU A 151 -8.26 5.62 -9.79
CA LEU A 151 -9.17 6.76 -9.59
C LEU A 151 -10.35 6.40 -8.68
N ALA A 152 -10.95 5.22 -8.88
CA ALA A 152 -12.05 4.75 -8.03
C ALA A 152 -11.58 4.48 -6.59
N ALA A 153 -10.40 3.85 -6.41
CA ALA A 153 -9.82 3.60 -5.08
C ALA A 153 -9.56 4.90 -4.30
N LEU A 154 -9.05 5.93 -4.97
CA LEU A 154 -8.87 7.26 -4.36
C LEU A 154 -10.19 7.89 -3.90
N ARG A 155 -11.26 7.73 -4.71
CA ARG A 155 -12.62 8.18 -4.33
C ARG A 155 -13.17 7.41 -3.14
N GLU A 156 -12.92 6.11 -3.07
CA GLU A 156 -13.30 5.29 -1.93
C GLU A 156 -12.55 5.71 -0.66
N MET A 157 -11.24 6.00 -0.75
CA MET A 157 -10.47 6.54 0.38
C MET A 157 -11.07 7.85 0.90
N GLU A 158 -11.37 8.80 -0.01
CA GLU A 158 -11.99 10.08 0.35
C GLU A 158 -13.40 9.90 0.92
N ARG A 159 -14.22 9.00 0.36
CA ARG A 159 -15.56 8.69 0.86
C ARG A 159 -15.53 8.17 2.30
N LEU A 160 -14.55 7.30 2.62
CA LEU A 160 -14.45 6.64 3.92
C LEU A 160 -13.88 7.52 5.02
N ALA A 161 -12.91 8.40 4.69
CA ALA A 161 -12.24 9.28 5.64
C ALA A 161 -11.83 10.61 4.96
N PRO A 162 -12.77 11.55 4.73
CA PRO A 162 -12.49 12.79 4.01
C PRO A 162 -11.34 13.58 4.64
N GLY A 163 -10.30 13.85 3.85
CA GLY A 163 -9.09 14.56 4.29
C GLY A 163 -8.18 13.79 5.25
N LYS A 164 -8.49 12.54 5.56
CA LYS A 164 -7.74 11.67 6.45
C LYS A 164 -7.19 10.43 5.74
N GLY A 165 -6.94 10.54 4.44
CA GLY A 165 -6.27 9.53 3.64
C GLY A 165 -4.75 9.70 3.64
N PHE A 166 -4.00 8.61 3.57
CA PHE A 166 -2.58 8.61 3.22
C PHE A 166 -2.33 7.60 2.11
N ILE A 167 -1.68 8.03 1.04
CA ILE A 167 -1.34 7.17 -0.08
C ILE A 167 0.16 7.21 -0.37
N GLN A 168 0.78 6.05 -0.54
CA GLN A 168 2.14 5.92 -1.08
C GLN A 168 2.12 5.10 -2.35
N VAL A 169 2.73 5.63 -3.40
CA VAL A 169 2.77 5.04 -4.74
C VAL A 169 4.16 5.16 -5.37
N ASP A 170 4.45 4.30 -6.35
CA ASP A 170 5.66 4.42 -7.16
C ASP A 170 5.58 5.68 -8.02
N SER A 171 6.69 6.44 -8.02
CA SER A 171 6.86 7.63 -8.84
C SER A 171 8.34 7.78 -9.23
N TYR A 172 8.65 8.77 -10.03
CA TYR A 172 9.99 9.09 -10.53
C TYR A 172 10.06 10.55 -10.89
N HIS A 173 11.24 11.19 -10.73
CA HIS A 173 11.45 12.60 -11.02
C HIS A 173 12.06 12.85 -12.41
N THR A 174 12.69 11.83 -12.98
CA THR A 174 13.40 11.93 -14.28
C THR A 174 13.04 10.78 -15.21
N GLU A 175 13.23 10.95 -16.51
CA GLU A 175 13.05 9.87 -17.49
C GLU A 175 14.00 8.68 -17.21
N ALA A 176 15.19 8.93 -16.70
CA ALA A 176 16.12 7.87 -16.33
C ALA A 176 15.58 7.03 -15.16
N GLU A 177 15.03 7.66 -14.13
CA GLU A 177 14.35 6.97 -13.02
C GLU A 177 13.10 6.23 -13.49
N LYS A 178 12.33 6.79 -14.44
CA LYS A 178 11.19 6.12 -15.06
C LYS A 178 11.61 4.81 -15.72
N VAL A 179 12.63 4.85 -16.58
CA VAL A 179 13.15 3.64 -17.25
C VAL A 179 13.58 2.60 -16.21
N LEU A 180 14.26 3.03 -15.14
CA LEU A 180 14.69 2.15 -14.08
C LEU A 180 13.49 1.55 -13.32
N CYS A 181 12.51 2.36 -12.98
CA CYS A 181 11.26 1.95 -12.33
C CYS A 181 10.52 0.90 -13.19
N GLU A 182 10.26 1.18 -14.45
CA GLU A 182 9.59 0.28 -15.38
C GLU A 182 10.33 -1.05 -15.57
N SER A 183 11.66 -1.01 -15.55
CA SER A 183 12.46 -2.24 -15.62
C SER A 183 12.34 -3.12 -14.38
N TRP A 184 12.08 -2.53 -13.22
CA TRP A 184 12.09 -3.20 -11.94
C TRP A 184 10.71 -3.64 -11.43
N ILE A 185 9.66 -2.85 -11.67
CA ILE A 185 8.30 -3.13 -11.15
C ILE A 185 7.75 -4.44 -11.72
N LEU A 186 7.00 -5.18 -10.88
CA LEU A 186 6.32 -6.43 -11.28
C LEU A 186 4.80 -6.25 -11.36
N THR A 187 4.24 -5.50 -10.42
CA THR A 187 2.79 -5.47 -10.17
C THR A 187 2.12 -4.18 -10.59
N ALA A 188 2.83 -3.04 -10.56
CA ALA A 188 2.23 -1.76 -10.89
C ALA A 188 1.67 -1.73 -12.32
N LEU A 189 0.42 -1.26 -12.43
CA LEU A 189 -0.32 -1.06 -13.69
C LEU A 189 -0.45 0.42 -14.03
N HIS A 190 -0.35 1.29 -13.02
CA HIS A 190 -0.35 2.73 -13.17
C HIS A 190 0.81 3.31 -12.34
N HIS A 191 1.65 4.08 -12.98
CA HIS A 191 2.73 4.85 -12.37
C HIS A 191 2.94 6.11 -13.20
N ASP A 192 3.33 7.20 -12.55
CA ASP A 192 3.47 8.48 -13.21
C ASP A 192 4.50 9.35 -12.47
N PHE A 193 4.85 10.48 -13.08
CA PHE A 193 5.54 11.58 -12.41
C PHE A 193 4.66 12.19 -11.30
N PRO A 194 5.24 12.88 -10.31
CA PRO A 194 4.47 13.55 -9.26
C PRO A 194 3.31 14.40 -9.79
N ASP A 195 3.55 15.19 -10.83
CA ASP A 195 2.51 16.03 -11.45
C ASP A 195 1.33 15.24 -12.02
N GLY A 196 1.59 14.04 -12.59
CA GLY A 196 0.56 13.14 -13.08
C GLY A 196 -0.28 12.56 -11.93
N TRP A 197 0.38 12.16 -10.85
CA TRP A 197 -0.29 11.71 -9.64
C TRP A 197 -1.14 12.80 -8.99
N ILE A 198 -0.63 14.03 -8.87
CA ILE A 198 -1.40 15.17 -8.32
C ILE A 198 -2.66 15.43 -9.15
N LYS A 199 -2.55 15.42 -10.49
CA LYS A 199 -3.74 15.54 -11.36
C LYS A 199 -4.75 14.42 -11.15
N LEU A 200 -4.28 13.19 -10.86
CA LEU A 200 -5.17 12.08 -10.54
C LEU A 200 -5.84 12.26 -9.17
N PHE A 201 -5.11 12.75 -8.16
CA PHE A 201 -5.66 13.08 -6.84
C PHE A 201 -6.74 14.16 -6.95
N ASP A 202 -6.47 15.25 -7.68
CA ASP A 202 -7.44 16.32 -7.94
C ASP A 202 -8.69 15.80 -8.65
N LYS A 203 -8.52 14.97 -9.68
CA LYS A 203 -9.62 14.34 -10.43
C LYS A 203 -10.46 13.40 -9.57
N ALA A 204 -9.85 12.74 -8.59
CA ALA A 204 -10.54 11.90 -7.62
C ALA A 204 -11.30 12.72 -6.56
N GLY A 205 -10.91 13.97 -6.34
CA GLY A 205 -11.31 14.77 -5.18
C GLY A 205 -10.63 14.29 -3.90
N HIS A 206 -9.47 13.62 -4.01
CA HIS A 206 -8.71 13.16 -2.86
C HIS A 206 -8.03 14.34 -2.17
N THR A 207 -8.29 14.51 -0.88
CA THR A 207 -7.76 15.62 -0.08
C THR A 207 -6.82 15.17 1.05
N GLY A 208 -6.49 13.88 1.08
CA GLY A 208 -5.52 13.28 1.99
C GLY A 208 -4.06 13.58 1.63
N ASP A 209 -3.14 13.04 2.40
CA ASP A 209 -1.70 13.22 2.21
C ASP A 209 -1.08 12.07 1.40
N TRP A 210 0.13 12.31 0.87
CA TRP A 210 0.80 11.33 0.02
C TRP A 210 2.31 11.27 0.26
N ASN A 211 2.93 10.22 -0.26
CA ASN A 211 4.38 10.11 -0.43
C ASN A 211 4.72 9.29 -1.67
N TRP A 212 5.96 9.45 -2.14
CA TRP A 212 6.46 8.72 -3.30
C TRP A 212 7.41 7.60 -2.90
N THR A 213 7.28 6.46 -3.55
CA THR A 213 8.34 5.45 -3.61
C THR A 213 9.17 5.76 -4.86
N ILE A 214 10.36 6.30 -4.66
CA ILE A 214 11.35 6.53 -5.72
C ILE A 214 12.34 5.37 -5.74
N ILE A 215 12.71 4.87 -6.91
CA ILE A 215 13.56 3.68 -7.11
C ILE A 215 14.99 4.10 -7.49
#